data_72f6d060dd2003e72d5124c6e96ff46e
#
_entry.id   72f6d060dd2003e72d5124c6e96ff46e
#
_cell.length_a   1.000
_cell.length_b   1.000
_cell.length_c   1.000
_cell.angle_alpha   90.00
_cell.angle_beta   90.00
_cell.angle_gamma   90.00
#
_symmetry.space_group_name_H-M   'P 1'
#
loop_
_entity.id
_entity.type
_entity.pdbx_description
1 polymer ?
#
loop_
_entity_poly.entity_id
_entity_poly.type
_entity_poly.pdbx_seq_one_letter_code
_entity_poly.pdbx_strand_id
1 'polypeptide(L)'
;MSQLIEEISRRRTFAIISHPDAGKTTLTEKFLLYGGAIAQAGVVKGKKNSRAATSDWMEIEKQRGISVTSSVMQFQYNGFCINILDTPGHQDFSEDTYRTLMAADSAVMVIDGAKGVEPQTRKLFKVCAMRHIPIFTFVNKMDREAKDPFDLLDEVERELGIETYAMNWPIGSGKDFQGVYDREKAELLFFSGISGKKRADKLEIDLYDPQVAQLLDSEEKHRQLIDDVELLSAGREMDMQAVRDGQLSPVFFGSALTNFGIEPFLEAFLKLTPPPLARTADCGVIDPFSPDFSAFVFKIQANMNKAHRDRLAFMRICSGKFERDAEYFHVQGNKKMRLSQPQQLMAAEREIVDEAYAGDVIGVFDPGIFSIGDTITVPGKKFRYSGIPTFAPEHFCRVSAKDSMKRKQFVKGTEQIAQEGAIQIFKVPGSGFEEVIVGVVGTLQFDVFQYRMKNEYGVELRMEMLPYEEIRLIDEYPGDLTDLNLGSDAELLEDYRGRSLLVFSSFWAIDFTCRRNPGLKVSEIVVAEG
;
A
#
# COMPACT_ATOMS: atom_id res chain seq x y z
N MET A 1 3.66 -8.29 -31.48
CA MET A 1 3.72 -9.25 -30.37
C MET A 1 5.05 -9.16 -29.60
N SER A 2 6.22 -9.08 -30.25
CA SER A 2 7.51 -8.91 -29.57
C SER A 2 7.61 -7.63 -28.72
N GLN A 3 7.21 -6.49 -29.24
CA GLN A 3 7.24 -5.21 -28.52
C GLN A 3 6.32 -5.21 -27.28
N LEU A 4 5.12 -5.79 -27.35
CA LEU A 4 4.20 -5.90 -26.22
C LEU A 4 4.84 -6.72 -25.08
N ILE A 5 5.43 -7.88 -25.42
CA ILE A 5 6.09 -8.75 -24.45
C ILE A 5 7.29 -8.03 -23.81
N GLU A 6 8.10 -7.33 -24.59
CA GLU A 6 9.25 -6.59 -24.09
C GLU A 6 8.83 -5.47 -23.12
N GLU A 7 7.81 -4.69 -23.51
CA GLU A 7 7.29 -3.61 -22.69
C GLU A 7 6.69 -4.13 -21.37
N ILE A 8 5.94 -5.22 -21.37
CA ILE A 8 5.41 -5.84 -20.15
C ILE A 8 6.54 -6.41 -19.29
N SER A 9 7.50 -7.10 -19.89
CA SER A 9 8.59 -7.79 -19.18
C SER A 9 9.50 -6.83 -18.38
N ARG A 10 9.65 -5.58 -18.82
CA ARG A 10 10.47 -4.58 -18.13
C ARG A 10 9.74 -3.84 -17.00
N ARG A 11 8.45 -4.10 -16.77
CA ARG A 11 7.68 -3.43 -15.72
C ARG A 11 7.83 -4.10 -14.38
N ARG A 12 7.95 -3.26 -13.34
CA ARG A 12 8.01 -3.70 -11.95
C ARG A 12 7.06 -2.81 -11.13
N THR A 13 6.05 -3.44 -10.55
CA THR A 13 5.05 -2.72 -9.75
C THR A 13 5.02 -3.29 -8.36
N PHE A 14 5.49 -2.53 -7.41
CA PHE A 14 5.61 -2.97 -6.03
C PHE A 14 5.10 -1.96 -5.03
N ALA A 15 4.66 -2.47 -3.90
CA ALA A 15 4.30 -1.66 -2.75
C ALA A 15 5.41 -1.65 -1.70
N ILE A 16 5.50 -0.57 -0.94
CA ILE A 16 6.41 -0.50 0.20
C ILE A 16 5.57 -0.55 1.48
N ILE A 17 5.79 -1.58 2.28
CA ILE A 17 5.10 -1.83 3.54
C ILE A 17 6.04 -1.70 4.73
N SER A 18 5.55 -1.13 5.82
CA SER A 18 6.32 -0.99 7.06
C SER A 18 5.45 -0.58 8.23
N HIS A 19 6.00 -0.71 9.42
CA HIS A 19 5.50 0.03 10.58
C HIS A 19 5.78 1.55 10.44
N PRO A 20 4.98 2.44 11.04
CA PRO A 20 5.29 3.86 11.11
C PRO A 20 6.72 4.12 11.61
N ASP A 21 7.39 5.10 11.05
CA ASP A 21 8.77 5.50 11.38
C ASP A 21 9.88 4.48 11.02
N ALA A 22 9.60 3.32 10.42
CA ALA A 22 10.64 2.39 9.97
C ALA A 22 11.53 2.95 8.84
N GLY A 23 11.11 4.07 8.21
CA GLY A 23 11.86 4.77 7.18
C GLY A 23 11.36 4.54 5.77
N LYS A 24 10.11 4.11 5.61
CA LYS A 24 9.44 3.87 4.33
C LYS A 24 9.57 5.07 3.39
N THR A 25 9.07 6.23 3.79
CA THR A 25 9.09 7.45 2.98
C THR A 25 10.51 7.88 2.59
N THR A 26 11.48 7.69 3.51
CA THR A 26 12.89 7.96 3.20
C THR A 26 13.41 7.01 2.12
N LEU A 27 13.07 5.72 2.17
CA LEU A 27 13.47 4.74 1.17
C LEU A 27 12.83 5.05 -0.20
N THR A 28 11.53 5.38 -0.22
CA THR A 28 10.81 5.81 -1.44
C THR A 28 11.49 7.00 -2.10
N GLU A 29 11.79 8.05 -1.33
CA GLU A 29 12.51 9.24 -1.82
C GLU A 29 13.90 8.91 -2.39
N LYS A 30 14.59 7.92 -1.81
CA LYS A 30 15.87 7.46 -2.36
C LYS A 30 15.73 6.73 -3.69
N PHE A 31 14.73 5.88 -3.85
CA PHE A 31 14.44 5.24 -5.13
C PHE A 31 14.16 6.27 -6.22
N LEU A 32 13.35 7.27 -5.93
CA LEU A 32 13.08 8.38 -6.86
C LEU A 32 14.34 9.19 -7.20
N LEU A 33 15.22 9.39 -6.22
CA LEU A 33 16.49 10.08 -6.42
C LEU A 33 17.45 9.29 -7.34
N TYR A 34 17.59 7.98 -7.11
CA TYR A 34 18.42 7.10 -7.95
C TYR A 34 17.82 6.96 -9.36
N GLY A 35 16.51 6.92 -9.48
CA GLY A 35 15.80 6.95 -10.77
C GLY A 35 15.86 8.29 -11.49
N GLY A 36 16.44 9.33 -10.88
CA GLY A 36 16.51 10.67 -11.47
C GLY A 36 15.17 11.40 -11.54
N ALA A 37 14.13 10.83 -10.94
CA ALA A 37 12.78 11.41 -10.93
C ALA A 37 12.68 12.66 -10.02
N ILE A 38 13.58 12.80 -9.05
CA ILE A 38 13.70 13.97 -8.19
C ILE A 38 15.17 14.41 -8.09
N ALA A 39 15.42 15.72 -7.99
CA ALA A 39 16.77 16.26 -7.90
C ALA A 39 17.37 16.15 -6.48
N GLN A 40 16.52 16.11 -5.44
CA GLN A 40 16.91 15.99 -4.04
C GLN A 40 15.81 15.27 -3.26
N ALA A 41 16.20 14.32 -2.40
CA ALA A 41 15.27 13.67 -1.49
C ALA A 41 14.77 14.63 -0.41
N GLY A 42 13.47 14.57 -0.08
CA GLY A 42 12.88 15.31 1.04
C GLY A 42 13.24 14.69 2.40
N VAL A 43 13.10 15.46 3.48
CA VAL A 43 13.36 15.00 4.86
C VAL A 43 12.06 15.00 5.65
N VAL A 44 11.70 13.84 6.21
CA VAL A 44 10.43 13.61 6.91
C VAL A 44 10.36 14.26 8.30
N LYS A 45 11.45 14.67 8.93
CA LYS A 45 11.45 15.21 10.31
C LYS A 45 12.01 16.63 10.44
N GLY A 46 11.14 17.56 10.76
CA GLY A 46 11.21 18.53 11.84
C GLY A 46 12.35 19.54 11.90
N LYS A 47 12.68 20.22 10.79
CA LYS A 47 13.16 21.61 10.90
C LYS A 47 12.27 22.49 10.01
N LYS A 48 11.87 23.65 10.51
CA LYS A 48 10.93 24.61 9.87
C LYS A 48 11.24 25.01 8.41
N ASN A 49 12.34 24.53 7.82
CA ASN A 49 12.78 24.82 6.45
C ASN A 49 13.12 23.54 5.65
N SER A 50 12.67 22.33 6.06
CA SER A 50 12.88 21.12 5.28
C SER A 50 11.77 20.94 4.25
N ARG A 51 12.14 20.54 3.02
CA ARG A 51 11.19 20.20 1.95
C ARG A 51 10.39 18.97 2.37
N ALA A 52 9.05 19.02 2.25
CA ALA A 52 8.20 17.86 2.50
C ALA A 52 8.52 16.74 1.50
N ALA A 53 8.24 15.49 1.89
CA ALA A 53 8.41 14.34 1.00
C ALA A 53 7.48 14.46 -0.22
N THR A 54 7.94 13.95 -1.36
CA THR A 54 7.18 13.99 -2.63
C THR A 54 5.91 13.16 -2.55
N SER A 55 5.92 12.10 -1.73
CA SER A 55 4.75 11.23 -1.49
C SER A 55 3.66 11.91 -0.66
N ASP A 56 4.01 12.86 0.23
CA ASP A 56 3.07 13.52 1.14
C ASP A 56 2.54 14.81 0.51
N TRP A 57 1.48 14.70 -0.24
CA TRP A 57 0.91 15.84 -0.98
C TRP A 57 -0.20 16.58 -0.23
N MET A 58 -0.90 15.92 0.72
CA MET A 58 -1.95 16.56 1.52
C MET A 58 -1.35 17.45 2.61
N GLU A 59 -1.98 18.60 2.86
CA GLU A 59 -1.54 19.52 3.91
C GLU A 59 -1.60 18.90 5.32
N ILE A 60 -2.57 18.02 5.58
CA ILE A 60 -2.69 17.29 6.83
C ILE A 60 -1.55 16.29 7.04
N GLU A 61 -1.05 15.66 5.97
CA GLU A 61 0.12 14.76 5.99
C GLU A 61 1.37 15.54 6.39
N LYS A 62 1.57 16.71 5.78
CA LYS A 62 2.70 17.60 6.08
C LYS A 62 2.67 18.15 7.51
N GLN A 63 1.48 18.50 8.02
CA GLN A 63 1.30 19.02 9.38
C GLN A 63 1.53 17.94 10.44
N ARG A 64 1.09 16.71 10.20
CA ARG A 64 1.20 15.58 11.14
C ARG A 64 2.46 14.75 10.95
N GLY A 65 3.12 14.84 9.80
CA GLY A 65 4.30 14.04 9.45
C GLY A 65 4.00 12.55 9.27
N ILE A 66 2.77 12.21 8.88
CA ILE A 66 2.32 10.85 8.59
C ILE A 66 1.62 10.81 7.24
N SER A 67 1.89 9.79 6.43
CA SER A 67 1.14 9.56 5.20
C SER A 67 -0.25 9.02 5.53
N VAL A 68 -1.28 9.64 4.95
CA VAL A 68 -2.70 9.33 5.16
C VAL A 68 -3.27 8.56 3.99
N THR A 69 -2.79 8.85 2.77
CA THR A 69 -3.24 8.22 1.53
C THR A 69 -2.06 7.58 0.82
N SER A 70 -2.34 6.47 0.12
CA SER A 70 -1.34 5.88 -0.78
C SER A 70 -1.07 6.79 -1.96
N SER A 71 0.17 6.82 -2.43
CA SER A 71 0.58 7.50 -3.64
C SER A 71 1.17 6.54 -4.67
N VAL A 72 0.99 6.87 -5.94
CA VAL A 72 1.54 6.10 -7.05
C VAL A 72 2.61 6.96 -7.71
N MET A 73 3.79 6.40 -7.93
CA MET A 73 4.90 7.11 -8.57
C MET A 73 5.54 6.20 -9.59
N GLN A 74 5.87 6.75 -10.75
CA GLN A 74 6.53 6.01 -11.84
C GLN A 74 7.85 6.67 -12.22
N PHE A 75 8.84 5.86 -12.58
CA PHE A 75 10.11 6.30 -13.14
C PHE A 75 10.80 5.18 -13.91
N GLN A 76 11.84 5.56 -14.68
CA GLN A 76 12.67 4.61 -15.43
C GLN A 76 14.01 4.44 -14.72
N TYR A 77 14.51 3.20 -14.62
CA TYR A 77 15.84 2.92 -14.06
C TYR A 77 16.40 1.62 -14.65
N ASN A 78 17.62 1.67 -15.18
CA ASN A 78 18.37 0.53 -15.74
C ASN A 78 17.52 -0.33 -16.71
N GLY A 79 16.74 0.31 -17.59
CA GLY A 79 15.87 -0.36 -18.57
C GLY A 79 14.52 -0.84 -18.03
N PHE A 80 14.30 -0.78 -16.72
CA PHE A 80 13.01 -1.10 -16.10
C PHE A 80 12.09 0.13 -16.04
N CYS A 81 10.80 -0.12 -16.18
CA CYS A 81 9.73 0.83 -15.87
C CYS A 81 9.17 0.47 -14.49
N ILE A 82 9.35 1.36 -13.53
CA ILE A 82 9.10 1.11 -12.12
C ILE A 82 7.86 1.88 -11.67
N ASN A 83 6.91 1.17 -11.08
CA ASN A 83 5.74 1.73 -10.44
C ASN A 83 5.83 1.47 -8.93
N ILE A 84 6.03 2.52 -8.14
CA ILE A 84 6.01 2.44 -6.68
C ILE A 84 4.61 2.79 -6.19
N LEU A 85 4.06 1.90 -5.37
CA LEU A 85 2.84 2.12 -4.62
C LEU A 85 3.24 2.41 -3.18
N ASP A 86 3.35 3.69 -2.83
CA ASP A 86 3.68 4.09 -1.46
C ASP A 86 2.42 4.05 -0.59
N THR A 87 2.43 3.23 0.46
CA THR A 87 1.27 2.97 1.30
C THR A 87 1.32 3.78 2.60
N PRO A 88 0.17 4.14 3.22
CA PRO A 88 0.17 4.69 4.56
C PRO A 88 0.80 3.72 5.56
N GLY A 89 1.65 4.23 6.46
CA GLY A 89 2.26 3.40 7.52
C GLY A 89 1.36 3.19 8.74
N HIS A 90 0.37 4.07 8.96
CA HIS A 90 -0.46 4.04 10.16
C HIS A 90 -1.61 3.03 10.04
N GLN A 91 -1.90 2.30 11.13
CA GLN A 91 -2.92 1.24 11.15
C GLN A 91 -4.33 1.73 10.81
N ASP A 92 -4.67 2.97 11.12
CA ASP A 92 -5.98 3.56 10.85
C ASP A 92 -6.27 3.67 9.33
N PHE A 93 -5.25 3.59 8.49
CA PHE A 93 -5.38 3.61 7.02
C PHE A 93 -5.12 2.24 6.37
N SER A 94 -5.31 1.17 7.13
CA SER A 94 -5.07 -0.22 6.67
C SER A 94 -5.88 -0.57 5.43
N GLU A 95 -7.10 -0.05 5.29
CA GLU A 95 -7.97 -0.31 4.14
C GLU A 95 -7.40 0.27 2.84
N ASP A 96 -6.90 1.51 2.85
CA ASP A 96 -6.23 2.10 1.67
C ASP A 96 -4.93 1.36 1.33
N THR A 97 -4.18 0.95 2.35
CA THR A 97 -2.99 0.11 2.18
C THR A 97 -3.34 -1.22 1.53
N TYR A 98 -4.39 -1.89 2.01
CA TYR A 98 -4.83 -3.17 1.46
C TYR A 98 -5.23 -3.04 -0.02
N ARG A 99 -6.05 -2.05 -0.38
CA ARG A 99 -6.45 -1.78 -1.76
C ARG A 99 -5.26 -1.54 -2.66
N THR A 100 -4.28 -0.79 -2.17
CA THR A 100 -3.04 -0.50 -2.89
C THR A 100 -2.19 -1.76 -3.07
N LEU A 101 -2.09 -2.60 -2.06
CA LEU A 101 -1.43 -3.91 -2.15
C LEU A 101 -2.10 -4.83 -3.19
N MET A 102 -3.42 -4.71 -3.38
CA MET A 102 -4.10 -5.45 -4.45
C MET A 102 -3.61 -5.06 -5.85
N ALA A 103 -3.05 -3.86 -6.03
CA ALA A 103 -2.47 -3.44 -7.31
C ALA A 103 -1.01 -3.82 -7.50
N ALA A 104 -0.31 -4.30 -6.46
CA ALA A 104 1.10 -4.66 -6.50
C ALA A 104 1.36 -6.08 -7.03
N ASP A 105 2.54 -6.31 -7.59
CA ASP A 105 3.05 -7.63 -8.01
C ASP A 105 4.16 -8.15 -7.08
N SER A 106 4.70 -7.28 -6.23
CA SER A 106 5.67 -7.62 -5.18
C SER A 106 5.62 -6.58 -4.07
N ALA A 107 6.28 -6.83 -2.96
CA ALA A 107 6.37 -5.91 -1.84
C ALA A 107 7.80 -5.75 -1.33
N VAL A 108 8.14 -4.53 -0.92
CA VAL A 108 9.32 -4.22 -0.12
C VAL A 108 8.87 -4.00 1.32
N MET A 109 9.28 -4.89 2.20
CA MET A 109 9.02 -4.80 3.64
C MET A 109 10.18 -4.09 4.32
N VAL A 110 9.93 -2.94 4.93
CA VAL A 110 10.97 -2.17 5.64
C VAL A 110 10.85 -2.41 7.14
N ILE A 111 11.93 -2.88 7.73
CA ILE A 111 12.07 -3.16 9.16
C ILE A 111 13.09 -2.21 9.79
N ASP A 112 12.79 -1.68 10.96
CA ASP A 112 13.75 -0.92 11.77
C ASP A 112 14.72 -1.89 12.46
N GLY A 113 16.02 -1.79 12.16
CA GLY A 113 17.04 -2.71 12.70
C GLY A 113 17.11 -2.72 14.24
N ALA A 114 16.73 -1.64 14.91
CA ALA A 114 16.70 -1.59 16.36
C ALA A 114 15.44 -2.20 16.96
N LYS A 115 14.32 -2.20 16.23
CA LYS A 115 13.02 -2.64 16.74
C LYS A 115 12.61 -4.03 16.27
N GLY A 116 13.01 -4.43 15.06
CA GLY A 116 12.62 -5.70 14.46
C GLY A 116 11.20 -5.68 13.89
N VAL A 117 10.48 -6.79 14.00
CA VAL A 117 9.13 -6.96 13.44
C VAL A 117 8.08 -6.33 14.35
N GLU A 118 7.51 -5.22 13.91
CA GLU A 118 6.51 -4.44 14.66
C GLU A 118 5.07 -4.84 14.25
N PRO A 119 4.03 -4.55 15.08
CA PRO A 119 2.65 -5.03 14.85
C PRO A 119 2.06 -4.70 13.49
N GLN A 120 2.28 -3.50 12.96
CA GLN A 120 1.75 -3.11 11.65
C GLN A 120 2.43 -3.89 10.51
N THR A 121 3.73 -4.16 10.64
CA THR A 121 4.47 -5.00 9.68
C THR A 121 3.83 -6.38 9.57
N ARG A 122 3.46 -7.03 10.71
CA ARG A 122 2.77 -8.33 10.72
C ARG A 122 1.43 -8.29 10.00
N LYS A 123 0.63 -7.23 10.23
CA LYS A 123 -0.68 -7.07 9.57
C LYS A 123 -0.52 -6.97 8.06
N LEU A 124 0.39 -6.12 7.59
CA LEU A 124 0.62 -5.88 6.17
C LEU A 124 1.26 -7.08 5.46
N PHE A 125 2.17 -7.76 6.16
CA PHE A 125 2.76 -9.01 5.68
C PHE A 125 1.69 -10.07 5.40
N LYS A 126 0.72 -10.27 6.32
CA LYS A 126 -0.38 -11.23 6.11
C LYS A 126 -1.14 -10.96 4.81
N VAL A 127 -1.37 -9.70 4.49
CA VAL A 127 -2.05 -9.30 3.24
C VAL A 127 -1.23 -9.71 2.01
N CYS A 128 0.07 -9.50 2.04
CA CYS A 128 0.97 -9.91 0.96
C CYS A 128 1.03 -11.44 0.83
N ALA A 129 1.12 -12.15 1.96
CA ALA A 129 1.17 -13.61 2.01
C ALA A 129 -0.12 -14.25 1.47
N MET A 130 -1.31 -13.71 1.81
CA MET A 130 -2.60 -14.17 1.27
C MET A 130 -2.66 -14.08 -0.27
N ARG A 131 -1.89 -13.18 -0.86
CA ARG A 131 -1.81 -12.99 -2.30
C ARG A 131 -0.66 -13.73 -2.95
N HIS A 132 0.17 -14.41 -2.19
CA HIS A 132 1.37 -15.11 -2.66
C HIS A 132 2.29 -14.22 -3.52
N ILE A 133 2.39 -12.92 -3.17
CA ILE A 133 3.30 -12.02 -3.85
C ILE A 133 4.69 -12.08 -3.23
N PRO A 134 5.77 -11.98 -4.04
CA PRO A 134 7.14 -11.92 -3.53
C PRO A 134 7.35 -10.77 -2.56
N ILE A 135 8.02 -11.04 -1.43
CA ILE A 135 8.32 -10.06 -0.39
C ILE A 135 9.83 -9.97 -0.22
N PHE A 136 10.37 -8.77 -0.35
CA PHE A 136 11.77 -8.44 -0.13
C PHE A 136 11.90 -7.62 1.14
N THR A 137 12.77 -8.04 2.04
CA THR A 137 12.95 -7.36 3.33
C THR A 137 14.15 -6.42 3.27
N PHE A 138 13.94 -5.16 3.66
CA PHE A 138 15.01 -4.19 3.86
C PHE A 138 15.10 -3.82 5.34
N VAL A 139 16.15 -4.30 6.01
CA VAL A 139 16.48 -3.94 7.39
C VAL A 139 17.18 -2.59 7.37
N ASN A 140 16.45 -1.57 7.78
CA ASN A 140 16.83 -0.17 7.70
C ASN A 140 17.43 0.35 9.01
N LYS A 141 18.12 1.47 8.93
CA LYS A 141 18.70 2.21 10.06
C LYS A 141 19.89 1.52 10.73
N MET A 142 20.68 0.77 9.97
CA MET A 142 21.92 0.18 10.46
C MET A 142 22.97 1.23 10.88
N ASP A 143 22.76 2.51 10.53
CA ASP A 143 23.51 3.67 11.03
C ASP A 143 23.23 4.00 12.51
N ARG A 144 22.34 3.25 13.16
CA ARG A 144 22.04 3.31 14.60
C ARG A 144 22.28 1.96 15.23
N GLU A 145 22.39 1.93 16.56
CA GLU A 145 22.44 0.66 17.27
C GLU A 145 21.25 -0.22 16.87
N ALA A 146 21.55 -1.38 16.33
CA ALA A 146 20.59 -2.36 15.85
C ALA A 146 20.71 -3.66 16.65
N LYS A 147 19.68 -4.51 16.58
CA LYS A 147 19.74 -5.89 17.05
C LYS A 147 20.81 -6.65 16.24
N ASP A 148 21.24 -7.78 16.78
CA ASP A 148 22.11 -8.69 16.04
C ASP A 148 21.44 -9.10 14.69
N PRO A 149 22.17 -9.11 13.58
CA PRO A 149 21.59 -9.46 12.28
C PRO A 149 21.00 -10.87 12.20
N PHE A 150 21.58 -11.87 12.88
CA PHE A 150 21.02 -13.21 12.96
C PHE A 150 19.72 -13.22 13.76
N ASP A 151 19.67 -12.50 14.90
CA ASP A 151 18.44 -12.36 15.69
C ASP A 151 17.31 -11.72 14.88
N LEU A 152 17.64 -10.76 13.98
CA LEU A 152 16.65 -10.13 13.09
C LEU A 152 16.13 -11.11 12.04
N LEU A 153 16.98 -11.96 11.46
CA LEU A 153 16.54 -13.01 10.53
C LEU A 153 15.62 -14.00 11.24
N ASP A 154 16.03 -14.51 12.40
CA ASP A 154 15.23 -15.43 13.22
C ASP A 154 13.89 -14.80 13.65
N GLU A 155 13.87 -13.51 13.98
CA GLU A 155 12.65 -12.80 14.35
C GLU A 155 11.68 -12.72 13.15
N VAL A 156 12.18 -12.42 11.94
CA VAL A 156 11.37 -12.41 10.72
C VAL A 156 10.78 -13.79 10.45
N GLU A 157 11.58 -14.85 10.52
CA GLU A 157 11.12 -16.21 10.27
C GLU A 157 10.07 -16.66 11.32
N ARG A 158 10.33 -16.43 12.59
CA ARG A 158 9.44 -16.82 13.69
C ARG A 158 8.12 -16.04 13.68
N GLU A 159 8.18 -14.72 13.50
CA GLU A 159 7.02 -13.84 13.65
C GLU A 159 6.13 -13.81 12.40
N LEU A 160 6.70 -14.00 11.22
CA LEU A 160 6.00 -13.91 9.96
C LEU A 160 5.76 -15.27 9.29
N GLY A 161 6.53 -16.29 9.65
CA GLY A 161 6.43 -17.62 9.04
C GLY A 161 6.93 -17.67 7.59
N ILE A 162 7.86 -16.77 7.23
CA ILE A 162 8.52 -16.74 5.94
C ILE A 162 10.01 -17.03 6.13
N GLU A 163 10.58 -17.85 5.27
CA GLU A 163 12.01 -18.11 5.27
C GLU A 163 12.81 -16.88 4.83
N THR A 164 14.05 -16.74 5.29
CA THR A 164 14.91 -15.61 4.96
C THR A 164 16.19 -16.04 4.25
N TYR A 165 16.70 -15.18 3.38
CA TYR A 165 18.02 -15.31 2.75
C TYR A 165 18.71 -13.95 2.75
N ALA A 166 19.78 -13.81 3.53
CA ALA A 166 20.56 -12.59 3.57
C ALA A 166 21.33 -12.41 2.25
N MET A 167 20.98 -11.37 1.48
CA MET A 167 21.65 -11.01 0.21
C MET A 167 22.94 -10.27 0.45
N ASN A 168 23.00 -9.46 1.49
CA ASN A 168 24.18 -8.79 1.97
C ASN A 168 24.30 -8.95 3.49
N TRP A 169 25.48 -8.68 4.02
CA TRP A 169 25.74 -8.75 5.45
C TRP A 169 26.33 -7.43 5.96
N PRO A 170 25.81 -6.87 7.06
CA PRO A 170 26.28 -5.58 7.56
C PRO A 170 27.65 -5.71 8.25
N ILE A 171 28.50 -4.73 8.03
CA ILE A 171 29.80 -4.64 8.68
C ILE A 171 29.69 -3.65 9.83
N GLY A 172 29.43 -4.17 11.02
CA GLY A 172 29.11 -3.38 12.20
C GLY A 172 27.69 -2.79 12.22
N SER A 173 27.37 -2.05 13.27
CA SER A 173 26.11 -1.32 13.43
C SER A 173 26.34 0.00 14.18
N GLY A 174 25.40 0.93 14.09
CA GLY A 174 25.50 2.23 14.74
C GLY A 174 26.64 3.07 14.21
N LYS A 175 27.49 3.57 15.08
CA LYS A 175 28.65 4.37 14.73
C LYS A 175 29.76 3.54 14.04
N ASP A 176 29.73 2.24 14.26
CA ASP A 176 30.69 1.28 13.71
C ASP A 176 30.22 0.68 12.39
N PHE A 177 29.09 1.13 11.85
CA PHE A 177 28.58 0.68 10.58
C PHE A 177 29.42 1.26 9.43
N GLN A 178 30.22 0.41 8.80
CA GLN A 178 31.18 0.79 7.76
C GLN A 178 30.72 0.46 6.36
N GLY A 179 29.83 -0.52 6.19
CA GLY A 179 29.37 -0.98 4.89
C GLY A 179 28.62 -2.29 4.96
N VAL A 180 28.53 -2.94 3.83
CA VAL A 180 27.94 -4.28 3.70
C VAL A 180 28.82 -5.18 2.81
N TYR A 181 28.82 -6.47 3.09
CA TYR A 181 29.36 -7.50 2.21
C TYR A 181 28.23 -8.03 1.32
N ASP A 182 28.35 -7.86 -0.01
CA ASP A 182 27.43 -8.42 -1.01
C ASP A 182 27.78 -9.89 -1.22
N ARG A 183 26.90 -10.80 -0.78
CA ARG A 183 27.15 -12.25 -0.84
C ARG A 183 27.06 -12.83 -2.25
N GLU A 184 26.26 -12.20 -3.12
CA GLU A 184 26.08 -12.69 -4.48
C GLU A 184 27.30 -12.36 -5.36
N LYS A 185 27.88 -11.18 -5.15
CA LYS A 185 29.02 -10.70 -5.92
C LYS A 185 30.36 -10.97 -5.25
N ALA A 186 30.35 -11.37 -3.98
CA ALA A 186 31.53 -11.49 -3.12
C ALA A 186 32.35 -10.17 -3.06
N GLU A 187 31.64 -9.04 -2.88
CA GLU A 187 32.22 -7.70 -2.87
C GLU A 187 31.99 -7.01 -1.54
N LEU A 188 32.98 -6.25 -1.09
CA LEU A 188 32.84 -5.31 0.02
C LEU A 188 32.38 -3.95 -0.50
N LEU A 189 31.26 -3.46 0.02
CA LEU A 189 30.71 -2.15 -0.31
C LEU A 189 30.92 -1.21 0.86
N PHE A 190 31.93 -0.34 0.76
CA PHE A 190 32.21 0.70 1.73
C PHE A 190 31.55 2.02 1.32
N PHE A 191 31.11 2.77 2.32
CA PHE A 191 30.45 4.04 2.07
C PHE A 191 31.24 5.17 2.73
N SER A 192 32.11 5.79 1.97
CA SER A 192 32.88 6.93 2.43
C SER A 192 32.09 8.23 2.31
N GLY A 193 31.69 8.82 3.45
CA GLY A 193 31.38 10.25 3.56
C GLY A 193 29.92 10.67 3.67
N ILE A 194 29.72 11.50 4.64
CA ILE A 194 28.49 12.23 5.02
C ILE A 194 28.19 13.32 3.98
N SER A 195 27.69 13.02 2.80
CA SER A 195 27.02 14.04 1.97
C SER A 195 26.46 13.49 0.66
N GLY A 196 25.20 13.38 0.60
CA GLY A 196 24.22 13.37 -0.47
C GLY A 196 24.68 13.33 -1.92
N LYS A 197 25.08 12.22 -2.46
CA LYS A 197 25.30 11.82 -3.88
C LYS A 197 26.57 11.01 -4.12
N LYS A 198 27.22 10.45 -3.13
CA LYS A 198 28.36 9.56 -3.40
C LYS A 198 27.87 8.12 -3.52
N ARG A 199 28.19 7.51 -4.67
CA ARG A 199 28.17 6.06 -4.87
C ARG A 199 29.06 5.39 -3.84
N ALA A 200 28.69 4.19 -3.42
CA ALA A 200 29.56 3.34 -2.62
C ALA A 200 30.90 3.14 -3.36
N ASP A 201 32.00 3.27 -2.63
CA ASP A 201 33.28 2.81 -3.16
C ASP A 201 33.22 1.27 -3.17
N LYS A 202 33.02 0.70 -4.35
CA LYS A 202 33.03 -0.75 -4.55
C LYS A 202 34.45 -1.23 -4.53
N LEU A 203 34.75 -2.11 -3.61
CA LEU A 203 36.03 -2.79 -3.56
C LEU A 203 35.80 -4.27 -3.86
N GLU A 204 36.19 -4.69 -5.06
CA GLU A 204 36.27 -6.09 -5.43
C GLU A 204 37.51 -6.70 -4.77
N ILE A 205 37.36 -7.16 -3.54
CA ILE A 205 38.44 -7.80 -2.78
C ILE A 205 37.90 -9.10 -2.18
N ASP A 206 38.75 -10.12 -2.21
CA ASP A 206 38.42 -11.40 -1.56
C ASP A 206 38.25 -11.17 -0.04
N LEU A 207 37.17 -11.74 0.51
CA LEU A 207 36.87 -11.65 1.94
C LEU A 207 38.04 -12.12 2.82
N TYR A 208 38.80 -13.10 2.35
CA TYR A 208 39.95 -13.67 3.07
C TYR A 208 41.27 -12.89 2.88
N ASP A 209 41.25 -11.82 2.07
CA ASP A 209 42.44 -11.00 1.88
C ASP A 209 42.80 -10.23 3.18
N PRO A 210 44.05 -10.35 3.66
CA PRO A 210 44.49 -9.62 4.86
C PRO A 210 44.31 -8.11 4.81
N GLN A 211 44.23 -7.53 3.60
CA GLN A 211 43.95 -6.11 3.41
C GLN A 211 42.57 -5.71 3.95
N VAL A 212 41.61 -6.63 4.02
CA VAL A 212 40.27 -6.37 4.57
C VAL A 212 40.37 -5.97 6.04
N ALA A 213 41.22 -6.60 6.83
CA ALA A 213 41.45 -6.21 8.22
C ALA A 213 41.95 -4.76 8.37
N GLN A 214 42.79 -4.32 7.45
CA GLN A 214 43.29 -2.93 7.42
C GLN A 214 42.20 -1.95 7.01
N LEU A 215 41.31 -2.34 6.07
CA LEU A 215 40.18 -1.53 5.62
C LEU A 215 39.13 -1.37 6.71
N LEU A 216 38.91 -2.44 7.53
CA LEU A 216 38.01 -2.44 8.67
C LEU A 216 38.60 -1.82 9.94
N ASP A 217 39.89 -1.48 9.91
CA ASP A 217 40.69 -0.98 11.06
C ASP A 217 40.58 -1.91 12.29
N SER A 218 40.42 -3.23 12.03
CA SER A 218 40.25 -4.26 13.07
C SER A 218 40.34 -5.68 12.51
N GLU A 219 41.30 -6.47 13.03
CA GLU A 219 41.40 -7.91 12.75
C GLU A 219 40.20 -8.69 13.33
N GLU A 220 39.67 -8.24 14.45
CA GLU A 220 38.54 -8.89 15.11
C GLU A 220 37.25 -8.76 14.26
N LYS A 221 36.97 -7.56 13.76
CA LYS A 221 35.83 -7.33 12.84
C LYS A 221 35.99 -8.13 11.55
N HIS A 222 37.19 -8.24 11.01
CA HIS A 222 37.44 -9.05 9.82
C HIS A 222 37.17 -10.53 10.08
N ARG A 223 37.66 -11.07 11.19
CA ARG A 223 37.40 -12.46 11.58
C ARG A 223 35.91 -12.72 11.80
N GLN A 224 35.23 -11.83 12.54
CA GLN A 224 33.78 -11.93 12.74
C GLN A 224 33.03 -11.95 11.42
N LEU A 225 33.38 -11.08 10.47
CA LEU A 225 32.75 -11.05 9.16
C LEU A 225 32.94 -12.35 8.38
N ILE A 226 34.14 -12.96 8.45
CA ILE A 226 34.41 -14.28 7.84
C ILE A 226 33.52 -15.34 8.48
N ASP A 227 33.52 -15.44 9.82
CA ASP A 227 32.75 -16.43 10.57
C ASP A 227 31.25 -16.31 10.25
N ASP A 228 30.72 -15.09 10.22
CA ASP A 228 29.32 -14.81 9.88
C ASP A 228 28.97 -15.25 8.44
N VAL A 229 29.82 -14.91 7.48
CA VAL A 229 29.60 -15.26 6.07
C VAL A 229 29.72 -16.76 5.84
N GLU A 230 30.64 -17.45 6.53
CA GLU A 230 30.76 -18.91 6.49
C GLU A 230 29.51 -19.57 7.07
N LEU A 231 29.00 -19.07 8.22
CA LEU A 231 27.79 -19.57 8.83
C LEU A 231 26.58 -19.41 7.90
N LEU A 232 26.42 -18.24 7.28
CA LEU A 232 25.36 -17.99 6.29
C LEU A 232 25.49 -18.87 5.06
N SER A 233 26.71 -19.20 4.64
CA SER A 233 26.99 -20.02 3.47
C SER A 233 26.76 -21.51 3.74
N ALA A 234 26.94 -21.94 4.99
CA ALA A 234 26.60 -23.31 5.43
C ALA A 234 25.09 -23.50 5.61
N GLY A 235 24.32 -22.42 5.65
CA GLY A 235 22.87 -22.44 5.80
C GLY A 235 22.12 -22.70 4.48
N ARG A 236 21.06 -21.91 4.26
CA ARG A 236 20.16 -22.06 3.10
C ARG A 236 20.76 -21.48 1.83
N GLU A 237 20.52 -22.16 0.70
CA GLU A 237 20.76 -21.63 -0.63
C GLU A 237 19.58 -20.75 -1.10
N MET A 238 19.86 -19.85 -2.06
CA MET A 238 18.85 -19.00 -2.68
C MET A 238 17.93 -19.82 -3.58
N ASP A 239 16.65 -19.91 -3.22
CA ASP A 239 15.61 -20.55 -4.02
C ASP A 239 14.70 -19.48 -4.66
N MET A 240 14.90 -19.25 -5.96
CA MET A 240 14.11 -18.30 -6.74
C MET A 240 12.64 -18.70 -6.89
N GLN A 241 12.31 -20.00 -6.81
CA GLN A 241 10.90 -20.42 -6.84
C GLN A 241 10.22 -20.09 -5.52
N ALA A 242 10.88 -20.37 -4.39
CA ALA A 242 10.38 -20.01 -3.07
C ALA A 242 10.20 -18.48 -2.91
N VAL A 243 11.09 -17.68 -3.51
CA VAL A 243 10.90 -16.20 -3.56
C VAL A 243 9.65 -15.83 -4.35
N ARG A 244 9.44 -16.40 -5.54
CA ARG A 244 8.28 -16.13 -6.39
C ARG A 244 6.97 -16.53 -5.73
N ASP A 245 6.98 -17.59 -4.96
CA ASP A 245 5.82 -18.12 -4.25
C ASP A 245 5.57 -17.42 -2.91
N GLY A 246 6.41 -16.42 -2.55
CA GLY A 246 6.30 -15.68 -1.30
C GLY A 246 6.64 -16.51 -0.06
N GLN A 247 7.43 -17.57 -0.19
CA GLN A 247 7.85 -18.46 0.89
C GLN A 247 9.24 -18.11 1.43
N LEU A 248 10.08 -17.48 0.62
CA LEU A 248 11.41 -17.00 0.97
C LEU A 248 11.50 -15.50 0.72
N SER A 249 12.00 -14.74 1.70
CA SER A 249 12.28 -13.32 1.57
C SER A 249 13.78 -13.07 1.43
N PRO A 250 14.26 -12.50 0.32
CA PRO A 250 15.59 -11.93 0.24
C PRO A 250 15.72 -10.75 1.20
N VAL A 251 16.71 -10.78 2.10
CA VAL A 251 16.93 -9.76 3.13
C VAL A 251 18.16 -8.93 2.81
N PHE A 252 18.01 -7.62 2.91
CA PHE A 252 19.07 -6.63 2.70
C PHE A 252 19.19 -5.75 3.93
N PHE A 253 20.41 -5.48 4.35
CA PHE A 253 20.73 -4.58 5.45
C PHE A 253 21.26 -3.25 4.89
N GLY A 254 20.85 -2.13 5.50
CA GLY A 254 21.31 -0.83 5.05
C GLY A 254 20.78 0.35 5.86
N SER A 255 20.96 1.56 5.34
CA SER A 255 20.41 2.79 5.90
C SER A 255 19.92 3.72 4.79
N ALA A 256 18.61 3.94 4.77
CA ALA A 256 18.00 4.88 3.84
C ALA A 256 18.44 6.33 4.09
N LEU A 257 18.73 6.70 5.35
CA LEU A 257 19.15 8.06 5.70
C LEU A 257 20.52 8.38 5.10
N THR A 258 21.47 7.47 5.22
CA THR A 258 22.86 7.64 4.82
C THR A 258 23.17 7.13 3.40
N ASN A 259 22.18 6.58 2.69
CA ASN A 259 22.25 5.94 1.37
C ASN A 259 23.01 4.60 1.34
N PHE A 260 23.22 3.97 2.49
CA PHE A 260 23.90 2.68 2.56
C PHE A 260 23.04 1.55 2.02
N GLY A 261 23.57 0.79 1.08
CA GLY A 261 22.94 -0.42 0.55
C GLY A 261 21.72 -0.20 -0.35
N ILE A 262 21.31 1.05 -0.63
CA ILE A 262 20.09 1.36 -1.40
C ILE A 262 20.22 1.01 -2.87
N GLU A 263 21.29 1.46 -3.53
CA GLU A 263 21.51 1.19 -4.96
C GLU A 263 21.68 -0.31 -5.23
N PRO A 264 22.54 -1.05 -4.48
CA PRO A 264 22.65 -2.50 -4.62
C PRO A 264 21.31 -3.22 -4.36
N PHE A 265 20.56 -2.78 -3.35
CA PHE A 265 19.21 -3.32 -3.10
C PHE A 265 18.29 -3.12 -4.31
N LEU A 266 18.21 -1.89 -4.84
CA LEU A 266 17.33 -1.61 -5.98
C LEU A 266 17.72 -2.43 -7.21
N GLU A 267 19.01 -2.55 -7.51
CA GLU A 267 19.52 -3.35 -8.62
C GLU A 267 19.17 -4.85 -8.49
N ALA A 268 19.40 -5.43 -7.31
CA ALA A 268 19.08 -6.83 -7.03
C ALA A 268 17.56 -7.05 -7.04
N PHE A 269 16.80 -6.19 -6.36
CA PHE A 269 15.34 -6.23 -6.32
C PHE A 269 14.71 -6.26 -7.71
N LEU A 270 15.15 -5.37 -8.63
CA LEU A 270 14.61 -5.28 -9.98
C LEU A 270 14.91 -6.52 -10.84
N LYS A 271 16.02 -7.19 -10.59
CA LYS A 271 16.39 -8.44 -11.27
C LYS A 271 15.62 -9.64 -10.73
N LEU A 272 15.45 -9.71 -9.41
CA LEU A 272 14.83 -10.84 -8.73
C LEU A 272 13.31 -10.80 -8.77
N THR A 273 12.69 -9.60 -8.84
CA THR A 273 11.23 -9.47 -8.94
C THR A 273 10.70 -9.93 -10.29
N PRO A 274 9.57 -10.64 -10.31
CA PRO A 274 8.93 -11.04 -11.55
C PRO A 274 8.36 -9.84 -12.33
N PRO A 275 8.11 -10.01 -13.65
CA PRO A 275 7.23 -9.11 -14.38
C PRO A 275 5.81 -9.15 -13.79
N PRO A 276 4.87 -8.34 -14.33
CA PRO A 276 3.48 -8.35 -13.85
C PRO A 276 2.89 -9.75 -13.72
N LEU A 277 2.25 -9.99 -12.57
CA LEU A 277 1.65 -11.29 -12.26
C LEU A 277 0.28 -11.45 -12.91
N ALA A 278 -0.08 -12.70 -13.22
CA ALA A 278 -1.42 -13.07 -13.66
C ALA A 278 -2.45 -12.83 -12.55
N ARG A 279 -3.70 -12.54 -12.94
CA ARG A 279 -4.77 -12.20 -11.99
C ARG A 279 -6.01 -13.05 -12.22
N THR A 280 -6.65 -13.42 -11.12
CA THR A 280 -7.90 -14.18 -11.13
C THR A 280 -9.09 -13.28 -11.46
N ALA A 281 -9.96 -13.76 -12.35
CA ALA A 281 -11.23 -13.18 -12.71
C ALA A 281 -12.33 -14.27 -12.67
N ASP A 282 -13.58 -13.89 -12.78
CA ASP A 282 -14.71 -14.83 -12.83
C ASP A 282 -14.66 -15.81 -14.00
N CYS A 283 -13.92 -15.50 -15.05
CA CYS A 283 -13.70 -16.38 -16.21
C CYS A 283 -12.40 -17.21 -16.13
N GLY A 284 -11.64 -17.14 -15.03
CA GLY A 284 -10.36 -17.80 -14.85
C GLY A 284 -9.19 -16.83 -14.69
N VAL A 285 -7.97 -17.33 -14.90
CA VAL A 285 -6.74 -16.54 -14.75
C VAL A 285 -6.46 -15.73 -16.01
N ILE A 286 -6.22 -14.45 -15.86
CA ILE A 286 -5.87 -13.52 -16.95
C ILE A 286 -4.36 -13.36 -17.00
N ASP A 287 -3.77 -13.73 -18.14
CA ASP A 287 -2.33 -13.57 -18.41
C ASP A 287 -2.02 -12.10 -18.74
N PRO A 288 -1.06 -11.45 -18.07
CA PRO A 288 -0.64 -10.08 -18.36
C PRO A 288 -0.12 -9.90 -19.81
N PHE A 289 0.42 -10.95 -20.42
CA PHE A 289 0.92 -10.92 -21.80
C PHE A 289 -0.18 -11.10 -22.86
N SER A 290 -1.43 -11.31 -22.45
CA SER A 290 -2.58 -11.28 -23.39
C SER A 290 -2.62 -9.94 -24.15
N PRO A 291 -2.91 -9.94 -25.46
CA PRO A 291 -3.01 -8.68 -26.24
C PRO A 291 -4.21 -7.83 -25.84
N ASP A 292 -5.27 -8.42 -25.29
CA ASP A 292 -6.49 -7.73 -24.92
C ASP A 292 -6.27 -6.91 -23.64
N PHE A 293 -6.55 -5.61 -23.72
CA PHE A 293 -6.48 -4.74 -22.55
C PHE A 293 -7.50 -5.12 -21.50
N SER A 294 -7.05 -5.16 -20.26
CA SER A 294 -7.91 -5.17 -19.09
C SER A 294 -7.27 -4.46 -17.91
N ALA A 295 -8.09 -3.84 -17.07
CA ALA A 295 -7.67 -3.12 -15.88
C ALA A 295 -8.74 -3.19 -14.79
N PHE A 296 -8.35 -2.90 -13.55
CA PHE A 296 -9.30 -2.68 -12.47
C PHE A 296 -9.01 -1.39 -11.70
N VAL A 297 -10.07 -0.77 -11.17
CA VAL A 297 -9.99 0.42 -10.35
C VAL A 297 -9.67 0.01 -8.92
N PHE A 298 -8.52 0.42 -8.37
CA PHE A 298 -8.18 0.11 -6.98
C PHE A 298 -8.25 1.31 -6.05
N LYS A 299 -8.27 2.53 -6.61
CA LYS A 299 -8.31 3.77 -5.85
C LYS A 299 -9.07 4.85 -6.59
N ILE A 300 -9.84 5.64 -5.87
CA ILE A 300 -10.45 6.88 -6.36
C ILE A 300 -9.98 8.02 -5.47
N GLN A 301 -9.66 9.15 -6.07
CA GLN A 301 -9.19 10.32 -5.36
C GLN A 301 -9.77 11.58 -5.95
N ALA A 302 -10.42 12.40 -5.12
CA ALA A 302 -10.98 13.69 -5.51
C ALA A 302 -10.16 14.85 -4.96
N ASN A 303 -10.35 16.04 -5.54
CA ASN A 303 -9.83 17.33 -5.06
C ASN A 303 -8.30 17.38 -4.90
N MET A 304 -7.55 16.61 -5.69
CA MET A 304 -6.08 16.69 -5.69
C MET A 304 -5.59 18.10 -6.10
N ASN A 305 -6.35 18.79 -6.96
CA ASN A 305 -6.13 20.18 -7.28
C ASN A 305 -7.30 21.03 -6.73
N LYS A 306 -7.02 21.87 -5.73
CA LYS A 306 -8.02 22.77 -5.11
C LYS A 306 -8.72 23.69 -6.12
N ALA A 307 -8.05 24.02 -7.24
CA ALA A 307 -8.57 24.93 -8.28
C ALA A 307 -9.56 24.25 -9.23
N HIS A 308 -9.48 22.95 -9.44
CA HIS A 308 -10.21 22.26 -10.52
C HIS A 308 -11.20 21.20 -10.06
N ARG A 309 -11.29 20.88 -8.75
CA ARG A 309 -12.19 19.85 -8.20
C ARG A 309 -12.20 18.56 -9.03
N ASP A 310 -11.02 18.15 -9.47
CA ASP A 310 -10.80 16.95 -10.26
C ASP A 310 -11.03 15.69 -9.42
N ARG A 311 -11.55 14.65 -10.07
CA ARG A 311 -11.66 13.32 -9.52
C ARG A 311 -10.96 12.35 -10.47
N LEU A 312 -10.05 11.55 -9.93
CA LEU A 312 -9.29 10.55 -10.66
C LEU A 312 -9.61 9.15 -10.17
N ALA A 313 -9.81 8.23 -11.10
CA ALA A 313 -9.83 6.81 -10.83
C ALA A 313 -8.46 6.22 -11.22
N PHE A 314 -7.79 5.60 -10.25
CA PHE A 314 -6.52 4.91 -10.49
C PHE A 314 -6.79 3.46 -10.86
N MET A 315 -6.30 3.08 -12.03
CA MET A 315 -6.48 1.76 -12.62
C MET A 315 -5.14 1.05 -12.73
N ARG A 316 -5.11 -0.19 -12.27
CA ARG A 316 -4.02 -1.12 -12.52
C ARG A 316 -4.29 -1.86 -13.82
N ILE A 317 -3.42 -1.74 -14.82
CA ILE A 317 -3.51 -2.49 -16.07
C ILE A 317 -3.04 -3.91 -15.81
N CYS A 318 -3.91 -4.89 -16.04
CA CYS A 318 -3.66 -6.30 -15.75
C CYS A 318 -3.25 -7.10 -16.97
N SER A 319 -3.69 -6.72 -18.16
CA SER A 319 -3.30 -7.36 -19.42
C SER A 319 -3.25 -6.37 -20.58
N GLY A 320 -2.45 -6.69 -21.56
CA GLY A 320 -2.40 -5.99 -22.85
C GLY A 320 -1.85 -4.57 -22.77
N LYS A 321 -2.37 -3.73 -23.67
CA LYS A 321 -1.93 -2.36 -23.88
C LYS A 321 -3.12 -1.41 -23.80
N PHE A 322 -2.98 -0.34 -23.02
CA PHE A 322 -3.84 0.83 -23.05
C PHE A 322 -3.41 1.74 -24.19
N GLU A 323 -4.38 2.25 -24.95
CA GLU A 323 -4.19 3.27 -25.98
C GLU A 323 -5.16 4.43 -25.74
N ARG A 324 -4.64 5.63 -25.76
CA ARG A 324 -5.44 6.85 -25.64
C ARG A 324 -6.48 6.90 -26.77
N ASP A 325 -7.65 7.41 -26.44
CA ASP A 325 -8.80 7.58 -27.37
C ASP A 325 -9.45 6.27 -27.88
N ALA A 326 -8.92 5.10 -27.49
CA ALA A 326 -9.58 3.82 -27.79
C ALA A 326 -10.90 3.66 -27.03
N GLU A 327 -11.78 2.81 -27.56
CA GLU A 327 -13.03 2.45 -26.90
C GLU A 327 -12.83 1.28 -25.96
N TYR A 328 -13.25 1.44 -24.71
CA TYR A 328 -13.22 0.43 -23.67
C TYR A 328 -14.62 0.08 -23.18
N PHE A 329 -14.73 -0.99 -22.41
CA PHE A 329 -15.97 -1.46 -21.83
C PHE A 329 -15.90 -1.46 -20.31
N HIS A 330 -16.77 -0.68 -19.66
CA HIS A 330 -16.96 -0.69 -18.21
C HIS A 330 -17.90 -1.84 -17.85
N VAL A 331 -17.38 -2.87 -17.23
CA VAL A 331 -18.10 -4.14 -17.03
C VAL A 331 -19.27 -3.98 -16.07
N GLN A 332 -19.04 -3.37 -14.90
CA GLN A 332 -20.09 -3.16 -13.90
C GLN A 332 -21.17 -2.20 -14.38
N GLY A 333 -20.78 -1.15 -15.09
CA GLY A 333 -21.72 -0.20 -15.70
C GLY A 333 -22.36 -0.68 -17.01
N ASN A 334 -21.94 -1.85 -17.53
CA ASN A 334 -22.40 -2.44 -18.81
C ASN A 334 -22.47 -1.44 -19.96
N LYS A 335 -21.45 -0.60 -20.11
CA LYS A 335 -21.38 0.45 -21.13
C LYS A 335 -20.02 0.61 -21.77
N LYS A 336 -20.02 1.01 -23.03
CA LYS A 336 -18.82 1.44 -23.73
C LYS A 336 -18.45 2.86 -23.35
N MET A 337 -17.16 3.15 -23.29
CA MET A 337 -16.66 4.46 -22.93
C MET A 337 -15.24 4.70 -23.48
N ARG A 338 -14.83 5.95 -23.50
CA ARG A 338 -13.43 6.35 -23.66
C ARG A 338 -12.90 6.83 -22.33
N LEU A 339 -11.67 6.45 -22.01
CA LEU A 339 -11.00 6.91 -20.80
C LEU A 339 -10.39 8.29 -21.06
N SER A 340 -10.93 9.30 -20.35
CA SER A 340 -10.54 10.69 -20.56
C SER A 340 -9.30 11.05 -19.77
N GLN A 341 -8.41 11.84 -20.37
CA GLN A 341 -7.22 12.43 -19.75
C GLN A 341 -6.40 11.40 -18.95
N PRO A 342 -5.94 10.32 -19.60
CA PRO A 342 -5.13 9.33 -18.93
C PRO A 342 -3.81 9.97 -18.49
N GLN A 343 -3.46 9.83 -17.21
CA GLN A 343 -2.30 10.45 -16.59
C GLN A 343 -1.46 9.40 -15.88
N GLN A 344 -0.17 9.55 -15.97
CA GLN A 344 0.78 8.89 -15.07
C GLN A 344 1.37 9.91 -14.11
N LEU A 345 1.66 9.47 -12.91
CA LEU A 345 2.28 10.30 -11.90
C LEU A 345 3.80 10.07 -11.96
N MET A 346 4.52 11.01 -12.58
CA MET A 346 5.98 11.05 -12.62
C MET A 346 6.46 11.87 -11.43
N ALA A 347 6.73 11.20 -10.31
CA ALA A 347 7.10 11.86 -9.04
C ALA A 347 6.08 12.94 -8.60
N ALA A 348 6.38 14.22 -8.81
CA ALA A 348 5.52 15.36 -8.43
C ALA A 348 4.68 15.89 -9.61
N GLU A 349 4.90 15.42 -10.82
CA GLU A 349 4.27 15.94 -12.03
C GLU A 349 3.31 14.90 -12.62
N ARG A 350 2.27 15.39 -13.29
CA ARG A 350 1.30 14.57 -14.01
C ARG A 350 1.56 14.70 -15.49
N GLU A 351 1.80 13.59 -16.13
CA GLU A 351 1.96 13.54 -17.57
C GLU A 351 0.80 12.79 -18.23
N ILE A 352 0.30 13.35 -19.33
CA ILE A 352 -0.69 12.65 -20.16
C ILE A 352 0.04 11.54 -20.91
N VAL A 353 -0.53 10.33 -20.87
CA VAL A 353 0.06 9.17 -21.55
C VAL A 353 -0.79 8.74 -22.72
N ASP A 354 -0.13 8.45 -23.83
CA ASP A 354 -0.78 7.91 -25.02
C ASP A 354 -0.88 6.39 -24.96
N GLU A 355 0.07 5.73 -24.30
CA GLU A 355 0.17 4.28 -24.19
C GLU A 355 0.61 3.87 -22.79
N ALA A 356 0.04 2.77 -22.29
CA ALA A 356 0.47 2.11 -21.08
C ALA A 356 0.24 0.59 -21.18
N TYR A 357 0.94 -0.21 -20.41
CA TYR A 357 0.98 -1.65 -20.58
C TYR A 357 0.64 -2.38 -19.27
N ALA A 358 0.34 -3.68 -19.37
CA ALA A 358 0.16 -4.50 -18.17
C ALA A 358 1.34 -4.29 -17.22
N GLY A 359 1.03 -4.03 -15.96
CA GLY A 359 2.01 -3.59 -14.98
C GLY A 359 1.89 -2.11 -14.61
N ASP A 360 1.50 -1.25 -15.53
CA ASP A 360 1.37 0.18 -15.25
C ASP A 360 0.13 0.51 -14.42
N VAL A 361 0.21 1.65 -13.76
CA VAL A 361 -0.92 2.31 -13.11
C VAL A 361 -1.19 3.63 -13.82
N ILE A 362 -2.42 3.84 -14.23
CA ILE A 362 -2.88 5.09 -14.83
C ILE A 362 -3.99 5.71 -14.00
N GLY A 363 -3.99 7.03 -13.88
CA GLY A 363 -5.12 7.81 -13.36
C GLY A 363 -5.95 8.33 -14.53
N VAL A 364 -7.25 8.12 -14.50
CA VAL A 364 -8.17 8.68 -15.52
C VAL A 364 -9.16 9.61 -14.86
N PHE A 365 -9.57 10.66 -15.60
CA PHE A 365 -10.62 11.54 -15.11
C PHE A 365 -11.92 10.76 -14.91
N ASP A 366 -12.49 10.89 -13.72
CA ASP A 366 -13.72 10.23 -13.32
C ASP A 366 -14.86 11.24 -13.13
N PRO A 367 -15.87 11.28 -14.00
CA PRO A 367 -17.05 12.10 -13.80
C PRO A 367 -18.00 11.57 -12.70
N GLY A 368 -17.59 10.60 -11.89
CA GLY A 368 -18.38 9.99 -10.83
C GLY A 368 -19.05 8.68 -11.24
N ILE A 369 -18.46 7.97 -12.21
CA ILE A 369 -19.01 6.71 -12.75
C ILE A 369 -18.28 5.47 -12.28
N PHE A 370 -17.04 5.62 -11.79
CA PHE A 370 -16.25 4.49 -11.32
C PHE A 370 -16.42 4.25 -9.83
N SER A 371 -16.36 2.98 -9.46
CA SER A 371 -16.26 2.49 -8.10
C SER A 371 -14.97 1.69 -7.92
N ILE A 372 -14.46 1.62 -6.71
CA ILE A 372 -13.34 0.74 -6.38
C ILE A 372 -13.76 -0.71 -6.65
N GLY A 373 -12.91 -1.47 -7.35
CA GLY A 373 -13.19 -2.83 -7.81
C GLY A 373 -13.79 -2.93 -9.20
N ASP A 374 -14.12 -1.81 -9.87
CA ASP A 374 -14.63 -1.85 -11.22
C ASP A 374 -13.59 -2.39 -12.21
N THR A 375 -14.06 -3.22 -13.14
CA THR A 375 -13.25 -3.82 -14.20
C THR A 375 -13.50 -3.12 -15.53
N ILE A 376 -12.42 -2.81 -16.22
CA ILE A 376 -12.42 -2.20 -17.55
C ILE A 376 -11.75 -3.16 -18.53
N THR A 377 -12.40 -3.43 -19.65
CA THR A 377 -11.91 -4.38 -20.68
C THR A 377 -12.01 -3.78 -22.07
N VAL A 378 -11.51 -4.50 -23.08
CA VAL A 378 -11.85 -4.19 -24.48
C VAL A 378 -13.32 -4.51 -24.74
N PRO A 379 -13.99 -3.84 -25.72
CA PRO A 379 -15.36 -4.17 -26.10
C PRO A 379 -15.49 -5.65 -26.51
N GLY A 380 -16.53 -6.31 -26.02
CA GLY A 380 -16.79 -7.72 -26.29
C GLY A 380 -16.27 -8.70 -25.22
N LYS A 381 -15.41 -8.27 -24.31
CA LYS A 381 -14.98 -9.05 -23.13
C LYS A 381 -15.77 -8.59 -21.89
N LYS A 382 -16.38 -9.53 -21.18
CA LYS A 382 -17.26 -9.23 -20.03
C LYS A 382 -16.91 -10.14 -18.85
N PHE A 383 -15.72 -10.00 -18.32
CA PHE A 383 -15.32 -10.65 -17.09
C PHE A 383 -15.06 -9.62 -15.99
N ARG A 384 -15.08 -10.07 -14.73
CA ARG A 384 -14.78 -9.25 -13.56
C ARG A 384 -13.59 -9.80 -12.83
N TYR A 385 -12.68 -8.92 -12.45
CA TYR A 385 -11.64 -9.28 -11.49
C TYR A 385 -12.27 -9.52 -10.12
N SER A 386 -11.67 -10.40 -9.33
CA SER A 386 -12.06 -10.62 -7.93
C SER A 386 -12.12 -9.30 -7.18
N GLY A 387 -13.18 -9.11 -6.39
CA GLY A 387 -13.45 -7.85 -5.73
C GLY A 387 -12.35 -7.45 -4.75
N ILE A 388 -12.17 -6.15 -4.57
CA ILE A 388 -11.32 -5.62 -3.51
C ILE A 388 -12.13 -5.72 -2.22
N PRO A 389 -11.63 -6.42 -1.18
CA PRO A 389 -12.36 -6.56 0.05
C PRO A 389 -12.52 -5.22 0.79
N THR A 390 -13.63 -5.07 1.48
CA THR A 390 -13.93 -3.92 2.34
C THR A 390 -13.83 -4.38 3.79
N PHE A 391 -13.10 -3.65 4.62
CA PHE A 391 -13.02 -3.94 6.05
C PHE A 391 -14.28 -3.49 6.76
N ALA A 392 -14.74 -4.29 7.73
CA ALA A 392 -15.79 -3.87 8.63
C ALA A 392 -15.30 -2.68 9.47
N PRO A 393 -16.08 -1.60 9.63
CA PRO A 393 -15.72 -0.52 10.53
C PRO A 393 -15.73 -0.99 11.99
N GLU A 394 -14.78 -0.47 12.75
CA GLU A 394 -14.62 -0.75 14.20
C GLU A 394 -15.07 0.45 15.06
N HIS A 395 -15.24 1.63 14.45
CA HIS A 395 -15.64 2.85 15.14
C HIS A 395 -16.74 3.56 14.37
N PHE A 396 -17.72 4.10 15.10
CA PHE A 396 -18.89 4.73 14.51
C PHE A 396 -19.12 6.13 15.10
N CYS A 397 -19.54 7.05 14.25
CA CYS A 397 -19.82 8.43 14.64
C CYS A 397 -21.06 8.95 13.91
N ARG A 398 -21.98 9.54 14.64
CA ARG A 398 -23.13 10.26 14.08
C ARG A 398 -22.66 11.65 13.67
N VAL A 399 -22.95 12.02 12.43
CA VAL A 399 -22.38 13.23 11.82
C VAL A 399 -23.45 14.05 11.12
N SER A 400 -23.44 15.36 11.38
CA SER A 400 -24.30 16.33 10.71
C SER A 400 -23.53 17.64 10.47
N ALA A 401 -24.04 18.48 9.56
CA ALA A 401 -23.51 19.83 9.37
C ALA A 401 -23.94 20.73 10.54
N LYS A 402 -23.02 21.55 11.10
CA LYS A 402 -23.38 22.56 12.09
C LYS A 402 -24.30 23.63 11.52
N ASP A 403 -24.11 23.96 10.25
CA ASP A 403 -24.91 24.94 9.51
C ASP A 403 -25.84 24.22 8.52
N SER A 404 -27.14 24.28 8.75
CA SER A 404 -28.17 23.66 7.92
C SER A 404 -28.20 24.18 6.47
N MET A 405 -27.73 25.41 6.24
CA MET A 405 -27.63 25.99 4.89
C MET A 405 -26.56 25.29 4.04
N LYS A 406 -25.63 24.58 4.65
CA LYS A 406 -24.58 23.82 3.98
C LYS A 406 -24.92 22.35 3.72
N ARG A 407 -26.20 21.97 3.85
CA ARG A 407 -26.68 20.60 3.66
C ARG A 407 -26.23 19.99 2.32
N LYS A 408 -26.33 20.73 1.22
CA LYS A 408 -25.92 20.21 -0.12
C LYS A 408 -24.43 19.92 -0.17
N GLN A 409 -23.60 20.77 0.41
CA GLN A 409 -22.15 20.57 0.48
C GLN A 409 -21.80 19.41 1.41
N PHE A 410 -22.55 19.25 2.51
CA PHE A 410 -22.39 18.14 3.44
C PHE A 410 -22.64 16.79 2.76
N VAL A 411 -23.80 16.63 2.12
CA VAL A 411 -24.14 15.39 1.40
C VAL A 411 -23.10 15.09 0.33
N LYS A 412 -22.81 16.08 -0.53
CA LYS A 412 -21.83 15.90 -1.61
C LYS A 412 -20.44 15.53 -1.07
N GLY A 413 -19.94 16.21 -0.03
CA GLY A 413 -18.62 15.95 0.52
C GLY A 413 -18.53 14.58 1.17
N THR A 414 -19.55 14.21 1.96
CA THR A 414 -19.61 12.91 2.63
C THR A 414 -19.66 11.77 1.63
N GLU A 415 -20.50 11.87 0.60
CA GLU A 415 -20.59 10.86 -0.47
C GLU A 415 -19.27 10.74 -1.25
N GLN A 416 -18.63 11.84 -1.62
CA GLN A 416 -17.36 11.79 -2.36
C GLN A 416 -16.25 11.16 -1.53
N ILE A 417 -16.12 11.52 -0.25
CA ILE A 417 -15.09 10.95 0.64
C ILE A 417 -15.35 9.45 0.88
N ALA A 418 -16.63 9.03 0.96
CA ALA A 418 -16.99 7.62 1.06
C ALA A 418 -16.69 6.84 -0.22
N GLN A 419 -16.91 7.43 -1.40
CA GLN A 419 -16.58 6.80 -2.68
C GLN A 419 -15.07 6.63 -2.90
N GLU A 420 -14.26 7.48 -2.24
CA GLU A 420 -12.80 7.28 -2.17
C GLU A 420 -12.41 6.14 -1.22
N GLY A 421 -13.37 5.64 -0.42
CA GLY A 421 -13.17 4.61 0.58
C GLY A 421 -12.47 5.09 1.85
N ALA A 422 -12.37 6.39 2.09
CA ALA A 422 -11.77 6.93 3.29
C ALA A 422 -12.67 6.77 4.53
N ILE A 423 -13.98 6.65 4.31
CA ILE A 423 -15.02 6.40 5.32
C ILE A 423 -16.10 5.49 4.73
N GLN A 424 -16.88 4.86 5.58
CA GLN A 424 -18.13 4.19 5.19
C GLN A 424 -19.31 4.98 5.75
N ILE A 425 -20.39 5.10 4.97
CA ILE A 425 -21.59 5.84 5.38
C ILE A 425 -22.79 4.91 5.49
N PHE A 426 -23.52 5.12 6.56
CA PHE A 426 -24.75 4.42 6.89
C PHE A 426 -25.82 5.43 7.25
N LYS A 427 -27.07 5.02 7.11
CA LYS A 427 -28.23 5.80 7.54
C LYS A 427 -29.19 4.92 8.34
N VAL A 428 -29.94 5.54 9.21
CA VAL A 428 -31.07 4.87 9.86
C VAL A 428 -32.19 4.75 8.81
N PRO A 429 -32.83 3.60 8.64
CA PRO A 429 -33.93 3.42 7.69
C PRO A 429 -35.03 4.48 7.88
N GLY A 430 -35.46 5.09 6.77
CA GLY A 430 -36.47 6.17 6.80
C GLY A 430 -35.95 7.55 7.19
N SER A 431 -34.68 7.70 7.59
CA SER A 431 -34.07 8.99 7.83
C SER A 431 -33.56 9.65 6.54
N GLY A 432 -33.50 10.99 6.53
CA GLY A 432 -32.87 11.73 5.42
C GLY A 432 -31.37 11.81 5.54
N PHE A 433 -30.69 12.33 4.49
CA PHE A 433 -29.25 12.60 4.50
C PHE A 433 -28.83 13.86 5.30
N GLU A 434 -29.67 14.32 6.23
CA GLU A 434 -29.31 15.46 7.09
C GLU A 434 -28.34 15.05 8.18
N GLU A 435 -28.44 13.80 8.59
CA GLU A 435 -27.57 13.14 9.55
C GLU A 435 -27.21 11.75 9.02
N VAL A 436 -25.95 11.39 9.11
CA VAL A 436 -25.45 10.09 8.68
C VAL A 436 -24.59 9.48 9.78
N ILE A 437 -24.51 8.15 9.80
CA ILE A 437 -23.54 7.42 10.62
C ILE A 437 -22.32 7.15 9.76
N VAL A 438 -21.17 7.56 10.23
CA VAL A 438 -19.87 7.32 9.59
C VAL A 438 -19.16 6.21 10.35
N GLY A 439 -18.80 5.15 9.62
CA GLY A 439 -17.96 4.06 10.12
C GLY A 439 -16.55 4.14 9.58
N VAL A 440 -15.57 3.84 10.42
CA VAL A 440 -14.15 3.83 10.10
C VAL A 440 -13.43 2.67 10.79
N VAL A 441 -12.29 2.24 10.24
CA VAL A 441 -11.43 1.21 10.84
C VAL A 441 -10.58 1.80 11.97
N GLY A 442 -10.16 3.06 11.86
CA GLY A 442 -9.37 3.72 12.87
C GLY A 442 -9.79 5.18 13.11
N THR A 443 -9.64 5.63 14.34
CA THR A 443 -10.17 6.94 14.80
C THR A 443 -9.56 8.15 14.09
N LEU A 444 -8.30 8.07 13.64
CA LEU A 444 -7.68 9.16 12.85
C LEU A 444 -8.42 9.45 11.53
N GLN A 445 -9.15 8.48 10.97
CA GLN A 445 -9.96 8.72 9.78
C GLN A 445 -11.06 9.75 10.03
N PHE A 446 -11.61 9.84 11.26
CA PHE A 446 -12.55 10.91 11.63
C PHE A 446 -11.91 12.30 11.58
N ASP A 447 -10.68 12.43 12.05
CA ASP A 447 -9.96 13.71 12.02
C ASP A 447 -9.69 14.15 10.57
N VAL A 448 -9.28 13.19 9.72
CA VAL A 448 -9.06 13.42 8.28
C VAL A 448 -10.38 13.81 7.61
N PHE A 449 -11.46 13.12 7.90
CA PHE A 449 -12.80 13.43 7.39
C PHE A 449 -13.24 14.84 7.79
N GLN A 450 -13.13 15.19 9.08
CA GLN A 450 -13.47 16.53 9.58
C GLN A 450 -12.61 17.61 8.91
N TYR A 451 -11.31 17.37 8.79
CA TYR A 451 -10.39 18.29 8.13
C TYR A 451 -10.76 18.52 6.66
N ARG A 452 -11.03 17.45 5.91
CA ARG A 452 -11.41 17.52 4.51
C ARG A 452 -12.75 18.21 4.30
N MET A 453 -13.78 17.89 5.13
CA MET A 453 -15.08 18.54 5.07
C MET A 453 -14.97 20.04 5.28
N LYS A 454 -14.13 20.48 6.23
CA LYS A 454 -13.89 21.91 6.47
C LYS A 454 -13.13 22.59 5.34
N ASN A 455 -12.02 22.00 4.87
CA ASN A 455 -11.09 22.68 3.97
C ASN A 455 -11.43 22.51 2.48
N GLU A 456 -12.08 21.41 2.09
CA GLU A 456 -12.44 21.13 0.69
C GLU A 456 -13.89 21.52 0.38
N TYR A 457 -14.81 21.31 1.33
CA TYR A 457 -16.24 21.54 1.14
C TYR A 457 -16.78 22.75 1.93
N GLY A 458 -15.98 23.31 2.82
CA GLY A 458 -16.35 24.47 3.66
C GLY A 458 -17.43 24.16 4.69
N VAL A 459 -17.55 22.90 5.14
CA VAL A 459 -18.56 22.41 6.08
C VAL A 459 -17.92 22.11 7.43
N GLU A 460 -18.39 22.75 8.48
CA GLU A 460 -18.06 22.34 9.85
C GLU A 460 -19.04 21.26 10.32
N LEU A 461 -18.48 20.19 10.91
CA LEU A 461 -19.25 19.02 11.36
C LEU A 461 -19.56 19.09 12.85
N ARG A 462 -20.78 18.65 13.20
CA ARG A 462 -21.10 18.15 14.52
C ARG A 462 -20.90 16.64 14.48
N MET A 463 -20.14 16.12 15.43
CA MET A 463 -19.76 14.71 15.52
C MET A 463 -20.06 14.18 16.91
N GLU A 464 -20.73 13.03 16.98
CA GLU A 464 -21.08 12.33 18.21
C GLU A 464 -20.65 10.86 18.08
N MET A 465 -19.68 10.43 18.88
CA MET A 465 -19.19 9.06 18.87
C MET A 465 -20.29 8.12 19.38
N LEU A 466 -20.49 7.01 18.67
CA LEU A 466 -21.45 5.97 19.02
C LEU A 466 -20.73 4.79 19.69
N PRO A 467 -21.38 4.09 20.61
CA PRO A 467 -20.78 3.00 21.38
C PRO A 467 -20.83 1.66 20.62
N TYR A 468 -20.73 1.68 19.30
CA TYR A 468 -20.75 0.47 18.48
C TYR A 468 -19.32 0.06 18.10
N GLU A 469 -19.08 -1.25 18.17
CA GLU A 469 -17.77 -1.87 17.86
C GLU A 469 -17.91 -2.97 16.80
N GLU A 470 -19.13 -3.48 16.56
CA GLU A 470 -19.39 -4.59 15.66
C GLU A 470 -20.47 -4.23 14.64
N ILE A 471 -20.35 -4.75 13.44
CA ILE A 471 -21.36 -4.61 12.37
C ILE A 471 -21.56 -5.94 11.67
N ARG A 472 -22.83 -6.26 11.35
CA ARG A 472 -23.22 -7.48 10.63
C ARG A 472 -24.19 -7.16 9.52
N LEU A 473 -24.09 -7.88 8.41
CA LEU A 473 -25.06 -7.87 7.33
C LEU A 473 -26.26 -8.73 7.75
N ILE A 474 -27.48 -8.28 7.46
CA ILE A 474 -28.67 -9.10 7.62
C ILE A 474 -28.83 -9.96 6.36
N ASP A 475 -28.67 -11.27 6.50
CA ASP A 475 -28.82 -12.22 5.41
C ASP A 475 -30.28 -12.63 5.23
N GLU A 476 -31.00 -12.86 6.34
CA GLU A 476 -32.36 -13.33 6.34
C GLU A 476 -33.10 -12.88 7.61
N TYR A 477 -34.35 -12.44 7.45
CA TYR A 477 -35.30 -12.25 8.53
C TYR A 477 -36.72 -12.48 7.99
N PRO A 478 -37.54 -13.30 8.64
CA PRO A 478 -38.87 -13.65 8.13
C PRO A 478 -39.93 -12.57 8.32
N GLY A 479 -39.65 -11.53 9.11
CA GLY A 479 -40.55 -10.40 9.39
C GLY A 479 -40.13 -9.11 8.70
N ASP A 480 -40.80 -8.00 9.02
CA ASP A 480 -40.36 -6.67 8.64
C ASP A 480 -39.18 -6.27 9.52
N LEU A 481 -38.14 -5.70 8.91
CA LEU A 481 -36.93 -5.26 9.64
C LEU A 481 -37.22 -4.17 10.67
N THR A 482 -38.34 -3.45 10.51
CA THR A 482 -38.81 -2.44 11.49
C THR A 482 -39.37 -3.06 12.75
N ASP A 483 -39.74 -4.35 12.71
CA ASP A 483 -40.29 -5.11 13.84
C ASP A 483 -39.19 -5.80 14.67
N LEU A 484 -37.94 -5.65 14.31
CA LEU A 484 -36.81 -6.21 15.06
C LEU A 484 -36.79 -5.69 16.50
N ASN A 485 -36.78 -6.62 17.45
CA ASN A 485 -36.63 -6.29 18.87
C ASN A 485 -35.16 -6.00 19.20
N LEU A 486 -34.74 -4.78 18.88
CA LEU A 486 -33.41 -4.26 19.15
C LEU A 486 -33.39 -3.65 20.54
N GLY A 487 -32.44 -4.05 21.39
CA GLY A 487 -32.19 -3.37 22.67
C GLY A 487 -31.41 -2.06 22.44
N SER A 488 -30.94 -1.44 23.55
CA SER A 488 -30.04 -0.28 23.49
C SER A 488 -28.67 -0.60 22.90
N ASP A 489 -28.38 -1.89 22.72
CA ASP A 489 -27.06 -2.40 22.34
C ASP A 489 -26.95 -2.70 20.83
N ALA A 490 -28.00 -2.46 20.06
CA ALA A 490 -28.05 -2.67 18.63
C ALA A 490 -28.91 -1.62 17.91
N GLU A 491 -28.51 -1.26 16.68
CA GLU A 491 -29.26 -0.32 15.81
C GLU A 491 -29.29 -0.86 14.37
N LEU A 492 -30.46 -0.72 13.71
CA LEU A 492 -30.63 -1.07 12.31
C LEU A 492 -30.16 0.06 11.41
N LEU A 493 -29.27 -0.26 10.49
CA LEU A 493 -28.70 0.68 9.53
C LEU A 493 -28.88 0.19 8.10
N GLU A 494 -28.79 1.09 7.16
CA GLU A 494 -28.75 0.83 5.73
C GLU A 494 -27.48 1.46 5.14
N ASP A 495 -26.72 0.72 4.34
CA ASP A 495 -25.57 1.27 3.62
C ASP A 495 -25.98 2.02 2.35
N TYR A 496 -25.02 2.62 1.66
CA TYR A 496 -25.26 3.38 0.42
C TYR A 496 -25.74 2.49 -0.75
N ARG A 497 -25.64 1.15 -0.65
CA ARG A 497 -26.14 0.17 -1.62
C ARG A 497 -27.56 -0.31 -1.29
N GLY A 498 -28.15 0.18 -0.20
CA GLY A 498 -29.45 -0.23 0.26
C GLY A 498 -29.47 -1.59 0.97
N ARG A 499 -28.30 -2.09 1.42
CA ARG A 499 -28.24 -3.31 2.22
C ARG A 499 -28.52 -2.97 3.67
N SER A 500 -29.32 -3.83 4.31
CA SER A 500 -29.65 -3.68 5.74
C SER A 500 -28.59 -4.35 6.60
N LEU A 501 -28.16 -3.63 7.64
CA LEU A 501 -27.11 -4.06 8.56
C LEU A 501 -27.53 -3.77 10.00
N LEU A 502 -26.94 -4.51 10.92
CA LEU A 502 -27.04 -4.23 12.36
C LEU A 502 -25.67 -3.85 12.90
N VAL A 503 -25.63 -2.78 13.68
CA VAL A 503 -24.47 -2.42 14.50
C VAL A 503 -24.73 -2.80 15.95
N PHE A 504 -23.66 -3.18 16.67
CA PHE A 504 -23.73 -3.67 18.03
C PHE A 504 -22.64 -3.05 18.89
N SER A 505 -22.96 -2.82 20.17
CA SER A 505 -22.03 -2.29 21.15
C SER A 505 -20.96 -3.30 21.61
N SER A 506 -21.17 -4.59 21.33
CA SER A 506 -20.23 -5.67 21.66
C SER A 506 -20.54 -6.94 20.90
N PHE A 507 -19.59 -7.86 20.83
CA PHE A 507 -19.78 -9.18 20.27
C PHE A 507 -20.94 -9.95 20.94
N TRP A 508 -21.12 -9.82 22.25
CA TRP A 508 -22.20 -10.47 23.01
C TRP A 508 -23.59 -9.98 22.63
N ALA A 509 -23.71 -8.72 22.21
CA ALA A 509 -24.98 -8.14 21.77
C ALA A 509 -25.51 -8.81 20.51
N ILE A 510 -24.67 -9.39 19.66
CA ILE A 510 -25.05 -10.12 18.44
C ILE A 510 -25.88 -11.33 18.81
N ASP A 511 -25.35 -12.22 19.66
CA ASP A 511 -26.01 -13.45 20.07
C ASP A 511 -27.35 -13.15 20.80
N PHE A 512 -27.36 -12.15 21.66
CA PHE A 512 -28.53 -11.72 22.39
C PHE A 512 -29.65 -11.19 21.46
N THR A 513 -29.26 -10.39 20.45
CA THR A 513 -30.24 -9.88 19.46
C THR A 513 -30.77 -10.99 18.58
N CYS A 514 -29.98 -11.94 18.13
CA CYS A 514 -30.41 -13.09 17.35
C CYS A 514 -31.40 -13.98 18.15
N ARG A 515 -31.17 -14.18 19.45
CA ARG A 515 -32.10 -14.94 20.31
C ARG A 515 -33.46 -14.26 20.50
N ARG A 516 -33.49 -12.91 20.55
CA ARG A 516 -34.73 -12.12 20.66
C ARG A 516 -35.54 -12.08 19.38
N ASN A 517 -34.88 -12.31 18.24
CA ASN A 517 -35.50 -12.24 16.92
C ASN A 517 -35.37 -13.58 16.20
N PRO A 518 -36.27 -14.57 16.49
CA PRO A 518 -36.20 -15.89 15.88
C PRO A 518 -36.23 -15.81 14.35
N GLY A 519 -35.25 -16.47 13.70
CA GLY A 519 -35.11 -16.47 12.24
C GLY A 519 -34.22 -15.36 11.70
N LEU A 520 -33.72 -14.43 12.54
CA LEU A 520 -32.72 -13.46 12.13
C LEU A 520 -31.37 -14.19 11.92
N LYS A 521 -30.83 -14.08 10.69
CA LYS A 521 -29.51 -14.55 10.34
C LYS A 521 -28.64 -13.35 9.95
N VAL A 522 -27.48 -13.27 10.54
CA VAL A 522 -26.52 -12.21 10.26
C VAL A 522 -25.15 -12.81 9.95
N SER A 523 -24.43 -12.20 9.03
CA SER A 523 -23.05 -12.56 8.67
C SER A 523 -22.11 -11.40 8.87
N GLU A 524 -20.82 -11.71 8.96
CA GLU A 524 -19.78 -10.68 8.86
C GLU A 524 -19.85 -10.01 7.50
N ILE A 525 -19.46 -8.74 7.45
CA ILE A 525 -19.25 -8.08 6.17
C ILE A 525 -18.05 -8.78 5.55
N VAL A 526 -18.33 -9.70 4.63
CA VAL A 526 -17.29 -10.56 4.04
C VAL A 526 -16.27 -9.68 3.32
N VAL A 527 -15.05 -9.76 3.77
CA VAL A 527 -13.88 -9.54 2.92
C VAL A 527 -14.05 -10.51 1.75
N ALA A 528 -14.36 -10.02 0.56
CA ALA A 528 -14.57 -10.88 -0.60
C ALA A 528 -13.36 -11.83 -0.72
N GLU A 529 -13.57 -13.10 -0.43
CA GLU A 529 -12.62 -14.14 -0.74
C GLU A 529 -12.38 -14.12 -2.25
N GLY A 530 -11.10 -13.94 -2.64
CA GLY A 530 -10.66 -13.89 -4.01
C GLY A 530 -10.75 -15.23 -4.74
#